data_da8cd4ed80a9fe3944d3bb95a87ff8b8
#
_entry.id   da8cd4ed80a9fe3944d3bb95a87ff8b8
#
_cell.length_a   1.000
_cell.length_b   1.000
_cell.length_c   1.000
_cell.angle_alpha   90.00
_cell.angle_beta   90.00
_cell.angle_gamma   90.00
#
_symmetry.space_group_name_H-M   'P 1'
#
loop_
_entity.id
_entity.type
_entity.pdbx_description
1 polymer ?
#
loop_
_entity_poly.entity_id
_entity_poly.type
_entity_poly.pdbx_seq_one_letter_code
_entity_poly.pdbx_strand_id
1 'polypeptide(L)'
;MSYDRNQLPDPKCFFESEGLLLKGPTSSTWRTTKCEFHGGSDSMRVNVKTGAFKCMNCGESGGDVLSYVMKKQGLEFVAAAKSIGAWVNDGKPQHQFKPTTLSPRAALQVLNREATITAVAAGNLAKGMKLTEIDLKRLFVCVNRISRISEEYFA
;
A
#
# COMPACT_ATOMS: atom_id res chain seq x y z
N MET A 1 6.48 2.33 11.52
CA MET A 1 5.26 1.60 11.97
C MET A 1 4.77 0.75 10.82
N SER A 2 4.64 -0.54 11.05
CA SER A 2 4.19 -1.50 10.03
C SER A 2 3.23 -2.52 10.64
N TYR A 3 2.45 -3.16 9.78
CA TYR A 3 1.62 -4.29 10.16
C TYR A 3 2.50 -5.54 10.29
N ASP A 4 2.39 -6.21 11.43
CA ASP A 4 3.03 -7.50 11.67
C ASP A 4 1.97 -8.59 11.91
N ARG A 5 1.88 -9.50 10.96
CA ARG A 5 0.92 -10.61 11.03
C ARG A 5 1.18 -11.57 12.20
N ASN A 6 2.42 -11.65 12.67
CA ASN A 6 2.80 -12.50 13.80
C ASN A 6 2.29 -11.95 15.14
N GLN A 7 1.88 -10.67 15.17
CA GLN A 7 1.28 -10.03 16.34
C GLN A 7 -0.25 -10.16 16.36
N LEU A 8 -0.84 -10.88 15.42
CA LEU A 8 -2.27 -11.18 15.50
C LEU A 8 -2.53 -12.06 16.71
N PRO A 9 -3.62 -11.79 17.47
CA PRO A 9 -4.00 -12.63 18.59
C PRO A 9 -4.33 -14.06 18.13
N ASP A 10 -4.15 -15.03 19.03
CA ASP A 10 -4.57 -16.41 18.78
C ASP A 10 -6.05 -16.43 18.38
N PRO A 11 -6.38 -17.01 17.21
CA PRO A 11 -7.73 -16.92 16.67
C PRO A 11 -8.80 -17.53 17.59
N LYS A 12 -8.49 -18.64 18.27
CA LYS A 12 -9.43 -19.28 19.17
C LYS A 12 -9.72 -18.37 20.37
N CYS A 13 -8.66 -17.93 21.04
CA CYS A 13 -8.78 -17.02 22.19
C CYS A 13 -9.50 -15.72 21.80
N PHE A 14 -9.19 -15.19 20.63
CA PHE A 14 -9.83 -13.97 20.13
C PHE A 14 -11.36 -14.16 19.95
N PHE A 15 -11.81 -15.17 19.22
CA PHE A 15 -13.23 -15.38 19.02
C PHE A 15 -13.97 -15.70 20.32
N GLU A 16 -13.36 -16.42 21.26
CA GLU A 16 -13.92 -16.67 22.60
C GLU A 16 -14.03 -15.36 23.41
N SER A 17 -13.04 -14.46 23.34
CA SER A 17 -13.08 -13.15 24.00
C SER A 17 -14.15 -12.21 23.42
N GLU A 18 -14.48 -12.37 22.13
CA GLU A 18 -15.60 -11.68 21.47
C GLU A 18 -16.98 -12.26 21.89
N GLY A 19 -17.01 -13.22 22.81
CA GLY A 19 -18.25 -13.86 23.29
C GLY A 19 -18.86 -14.86 22.29
N LEU A 20 -18.06 -15.40 21.40
CA LEU A 20 -18.49 -16.42 20.45
C LEU A 20 -18.29 -17.82 21.02
N LEU A 21 -19.38 -18.56 21.20
CA LEU A 21 -19.32 -19.96 21.60
C LEU A 21 -18.94 -20.82 20.39
N LEU A 22 -17.74 -21.40 20.42
CA LEU A 22 -17.21 -22.23 19.34
C LEU A 22 -17.69 -23.67 19.50
N LYS A 23 -18.70 -24.05 18.75
CA LYS A 23 -19.32 -25.39 18.76
C LYS A 23 -18.57 -26.34 17.83
N GLY A 24 -18.47 -27.61 18.24
CA GLY A 24 -17.88 -28.70 17.45
C GLY A 24 -16.72 -29.41 18.17
N PRO A 25 -16.20 -30.50 17.59
CA PRO A 25 -15.13 -31.31 18.20
C PRO A 25 -13.85 -30.50 18.42
N THR A 26 -13.17 -30.72 19.54
CA THR A 26 -11.93 -30.01 19.90
C THR A 26 -10.80 -30.22 18.89
N SER A 27 -10.82 -31.34 18.19
CA SER A 27 -9.86 -31.68 17.13
C SER A 27 -10.14 -30.97 15.79
N SER A 28 -11.35 -30.41 15.60
CA SER A 28 -11.69 -29.76 14.33
C SER A 28 -11.08 -28.36 14.23
N THR A 29 -10.45 -28.08 13.12
CA THR A 29 -9.91 -26.76 12.79
C THR A 29 -11.01 -25.73 12.54
N TRP A 30 -12.17 -26.16 12.02
CA TRP A 30 -13.31 -25.33 11.77
C TRP A 30 -14.38 -25.52 12.83
N ARG A 31 -14.81 -24.44 13.45
CA ARG A 31 -15.84 -24.42 14.48
C ARG A 31 -17.04 -23.62 14.01
N THR A 32 -18.21 -24.01 14.47
CA THR A 32 -19.45 -23.29 14.19
C THR A 32 -19.81 -22.36 15.34
N THR A 33 -20.29 -21.17 15.02
CA THR A 33 -20.68 -20.18 16.01
C THR A 33 -21.82 -19.29 15.49
N LYS A 34 -22.36 -18.44 16.37
CA LYS A 34 -23.30 -17.39 15.97
C LYS A 34 -22.64 -16.41 14.98
N CYS A 35 -23.40 -15.83 14.10
CA CYS A 35 -22.94 -14.75 13.25
C CYS A 35 -23.36 -13.40 13.82
N GLU A 36 -22.43 -12.54 14.13
CA GLU A 36 -22.73 -11.22 14.67
C GLU A 36 -23.13 -10.19 13.60
N PHE A 37 -22.88 -10.50 12.32
CA PHE A 37 -23.22 -9.60 11.22
C PHE A 37 -24.71 -9.58 10.88
N HIS A 38 -25.43 -10.69 11.11
CA HIS A 38 -26.86 -10.79 10.84
C HIS A 38 -27.67 -11.42 11.99
N GLY A 39 -27.03 -11.76 13.11
CA GLY A 39 -27.70 -12.30 14.31
C GLY A 39 -28.07 -13.78 14.28
N GLY A 40 -27.56 -14.56 13.31
CA GLY A 40 -27.86 -16.00 13.21
C GLY A 40 -27.10 -16.85 14.23
N SER A 41 -27.75 -17.85 14.83
CA SER A 41 -27.23 -18.64 15.96
C SER A 41 -26.07 -19.58 15.62
N ASP A 42 -26.09 -20.24 14.45
CA ASP A 42 -25.16 -21.31 14.08
C ASP A 42 -24.76 -21.24 12.60
N SER A 43 -24.71 -20.07 12.02
CA SER A 43 -24.52 -19.87 10.59
C SER A 43 -23.10 -19.48 10.18
N MET A 44 -22.26 -19.12 11.13
CA MET A 44 -20.88 -18.74 10.85
C MET A 44 -19.92 -19.85 11.26
N ARG A 45 -18.95 -20.12 10.38
CA ARG A 45 -17.81 -21.01 10.66
C ARG A 45 -16.54 -20.19 10.78
N VAL A 46 -15.73 -20.53 11.79
CA VAL A 46 -14.44 -19.90 12.04
C VAL A 46 -13.33 -20.95 12.07
N ASN A 47 -12.18 -20.62 11.54
CA ASN A 47 -10.98 -21.43 11.59
C ASN A 47 -10.16 -21.02 12.80
N VAL A 48 -10.03 -21.92 13.77
CA VAL A 48 -9.33 -21.64 15.03
C VAL A 48 -7.80 -21.56 14.91
N LYS A 49 -7.24 -21.90 13.74
CA LYS A 49 -5.79 -21.79 13.49
C LYS A 49 -5.43 -20.53 12.70
N THR A 50 -6.24 -20.13 11.76
CA THR A 50 -5.93 -19.03 10.85
C THR A 50 -6.72 -17.76 11.13
N GLY A 51 -7.83 -17.85 11.87
CA GLY A 51 -8.77 -16.76 12.09
C GLY A 51 -9.72 -16.51 10.92
N ALA A 52 -9.64 -17.32 9.86
CA ALA A 52 -10.57 -17.20 8.74
C ALA A 52 -12.01 -17.49 9.20
N PHE A 53 -12.96 -16.75 8.65
CA PHE A 53 -14.38 -16.96 8.95
C PHE A 53 -15.23 -16.86 7.70
N LYS A 54 -16.38 -17.54 7.73
CA LYS A 54 -17.40 -17.45 6.69
C LYS A 54 -18.78 -17.72 7.27
N CYS A 55 -19.70 -16.84 7.02
CA CYS A 55 -21.12 -17.07 7.30
C CYS A 55 -21.80 -17.71 6.08
N MET A 56 -22.53 -18.80 6.31
CA MET A 56 -23.24 -19.50 5.25
C MET A 56 -24.59 -18.87 4.90
N ASN A 57 -25.07 -17.95 5.73
CA ASN A 57 -26.36 -17.30 5.53
C ASN A 57 -26.20 -15.90 4.89
N CYS A 58 -25.43 -15.00 5.51
CA CYS A 58 -25.25 -13.64 4.96
C CYS A 58 -24.08 -13.52 3.98
N GLY A 59 -23.24 -14.57 3.83
CA GLY A 59 -22.11 -14.55 2.92
C GLY A 59 -20.86 -13.81 3.44
N GLU A 60 -20.94 -13.13 4.60
CA GLU A 60 -19.79 -12.44 5.18
C GLU A 60 -18.63 -13.41 5.43
N SER A 61 -17.42 -12.99 5.04
CA SER A 61 -16.22 -13.81 5.12
C SER A 61 -14.96 -12.97 5.26
N GLY A 62 -13.91 -13.55 5.82
CA GLY A 62 -12.59 -12.94 5.92
C GLY A 62 -11.51 -13.99 6.13
N GLY A 63 -10.26 -13.63 5.85
CA GLY A 63 -9.12 -14.56 5.87
C GLY A 63 -8.44 -14.68 7.23
N ASP A 64 -8.70 -13.77 8.16
CA ASP A 64 -8.03 -13.70 9.45
C ASP A 64 -8.84 -12.88 10.48
N VAL A 65 -8.33 -12.81 11.70
CA VAL A 65 -8.89 -12.03 12.81
C VAL A 65 -8.98 -10.55 12.47
N LEU A 66 -8.00 -9.99 11.77
CA LEU A 66 -8.00 -8.57 11.38
C LEU A 66 -9.19 -8.25 10.46
N SER A 67 -9.42 -9.10 9.46
CA SER A 67 -10.58 -8.97 8.56
C SER A 67 -11.91 -9.02 9.31
N TYR A 68 -11.98 -9.82 10.39
CA TYR A 68 -13.17 -9.89 11.24
C TYR A 68 -13.40 -8.57 11.97
N VAL A 69 -12.36 -8.01 12.60
CA VAL A 69 -12.42 -6.72 13.32
C VAL A 69 -12.80 -5.58 12.39
N MET A 70 -12.17 -5.51 11.21
CA MET A 70 -12.49 -4.49 10.20
C MET A 70 -13.98 -4.49 9.87
N LYS A 71 -14.55 -5.66 9.60
CA LYS A 71 -15.96 -5.79 9.24
C LYS A 71 -16.91 -5.58 10.40
N LYS A 72 -16.60 -6.10 11.59
CA LYS A 72 -17.45 -5.97 12.79
C LYS A 72 -17.53 -4.54 13.27
N GLN A 73 -16.41 -3.82 13.26
CA GLN A 73 -16.32 -2.47 13.80
C GLN A 73 -16.38 -1.38 12.72
N GLY A 74 -16.41 -1.76 11.43
CA GLY A 74 -16.38 -0.81 10.32
C GLY A 74 -15.08 0.00 10.25
N LEU A 75 -13.96 -0.58 10.72
CA LEU A 75 -12.68 0.11 10.79
C LEU A 75 -11.85 -0.09 9.53
N GLU A 76 -11.11 0.94 9.17
CA GLU A 76 -10.03 0.83 8.18
C GLU A 76 -8.89 -0.05 8.68
N PHE A 77 -8.12 -0.64 7.76
CA PHE A 77 -7.04 -1.59 8.03
C PHE A 77 -6.09 -1.14 9.15
N VAL A 78 -5.58 0.10 9.08
CA VAL A 78 -4.61 0.62 10.07
C VAL A 78 -5.24 0.77 11.45
N ALA A 79 -6.49 1.24 11.52
CA ALA A 79 -7.21 1.40 12.78
C ALA A 79 -7.51 0.03 13.42
N ALA A 80 -7.98 -0.92 12.64
CA ALA A 80 -8.22 -2.29 13.08
C ALA A 80 -6.93 -2.99 13.54
N ALA A 81 -5.82 -2.85 12.80
CA ALA A 81 -4.53 -3.43 13.18
C ALA A 81 -3.99 -2.85 14.50
N LYS A 82 -4.21 -1.55 14.72
CA LYS A 82 -3.87 -0.90 16.00
C LYS A 82 -4.72 -1.41 17.14
N SER A 83 -6.02 -1.59 16.96
CA SER A 83 -6.94 -2.03 18.02
C SER A 83 -6.63 -3.43 18.55
N ILE A 84 -6.08 -4.31 17.70
CA ILE A 84 -5.69 -5.68 18.09
C ILE A 84 -4.19 -5.85 18.36
N GLY A 85 -3.41 -4.74 18.40
CA GLY A 85 -1.99 -4.79 18.71
C GLY A 85 -1.08 -5.30 17.59
N ALA A 86 -1.62 -5.52 16.38
CA ALA A 86 -0.86 -5.99 15.22
C ALA A 86 -0.17 -4.86 14.43
N TRP A 87 -0.30 -3.61 14.90
CA TRP A 87 0.38 -2.45 14.33
C TRP A 87 1.56 -2.06 15.22
N VAL A 88 2.75 -2.51 14.83
CA VAL A 88 3.96 -2.34 15.63
C VAL A 88 4.82 -1.18 15.15
N ASN A 89 5.52 -0.57 16.10
CA ASN A 89 6.56 0.39 15.77
C ASN A 89 7.86 -0.40 15.60
N ASP A 90 8.14 -0.80 14.37
CA ASP A 90 9.30 -1.62 14.02
C ASP A 90 10.66 -0.89 14.10
N GLY A 91 10.63 0.37 14.58
CA GLY A 91 11.86 1.18 14.67
C GLY A 91 12.57 1.40 13.34
N LYS A 92 12.09 0.81 12.27
CA LYS A 92 12.62 1.06 10.93
C LYS A 92 12.26 2.49 10.56
N PRO A 93 13.23 3.30 10.14
CA PRO A 93 12.92 4.60 9.59
C PRO A 93 11.89 4.37 8.49
N GLN A 94 10.79 5.12 8.57
CA GLN A 94 9.79 5.16 7.53
C GLN A 94 10.56 5.25 6.20
N HIS A 95 10.38 4.28 5.31
CA HIS A 95 11.04 4.30 4.01
C HIS A 95 10.74 5.67 3.42
N GLN A 96 11.67 6.59 3.61
CA GLN A 96 11.64 7.83 2.84
C GLN A 96 11.66 7.34 1.42
N PHE A 97 10.60 7.68 0.69
CA PHE A 97 10.50 7.42 -0.73
C PHE A 97 11.72 8.10 -1.37
N LYS A 98 12.83 7.36 -1.43
CA LYS A 98 13.97 7.81 -2.24
C LYS A 98 13.44 7.79 -3.66
N PRO A 99 13.40 8.92 -4.34
CA PRO A 99 13.03 8.93 -5.74
C PRO A 99 13.89 7.87 -6.43
N THR A 100 13.24 6.89 -7.04
CA THR A 100 13.97 5.86 -7.78
C THR A 100 14.71 6.58 -8.90
N THR A 101 16.02 6.36 -9.01
CA THR A 101 16.82 6.87 -10.11
C THR A 101 16.13 6.49 -11.42
N LEU A 102 16.11 7.40 -12.38
CA LEU A 102 15.54 7.11 -13.69
C LEU A 102 16.25 5.88 -14.27
N SER A 103 15.52 4.98 -14.94
CA SER A 103 16.20 3.93 -15.70
C SER A 103 17.10 4.56 -16.78
N PRO A 104 18.24 3.95 -17.14
CA PRO A 104 19.14 4.51 -18.18
C PRO A 104 18.41 4.85 -19.48
N ARG A 105 17.44 4.03 -19.86
CA ARG A 105 16.60 4.28 -21.03
C ARG A 105 15.73 5.53 -20.88
N ALA A 106 15.12 5.72 -19.73
CA ALA A 106 14.31 6.90 -19.44
C ALA A 106 15.17 8.16 -19.37
N ALA A 107 16.35 8.08 -18.77
CA ALA A 107 17.31 9.17 -18.72
C ALA A 107 17.73 9.61 -20.11
N LEU A 108 18.09 8.68 -21.01
CA LEU A 108 18.43 8.96 -22.40
C LEU A 108 17.27 9.59 -23.17
N GLN A 109 16.03 9.15 -22.93
CA GLN A 109 14.85 9.77 -23.56
C GLN A 109 14.67 11.23 -23.13
N VAL A 110 14.86 11.51 -21.86
CA VAL A 110 14.79 12.90 -21.34
C VAL A 110 15.92 13.74 -21.92
N LEU A 111 17.17 13.27 -21.90
CA LEU A 111 18.32 13.97 -22.49
C LEU A 111 18.11 14.29 -23.97
N ASN A 112 17.66 13.31 -24.77
CA ASN A 112 17.36 13.52 -26.19
C ASN A 112 16.30 14.59 -26.41
N ARG A 113 15.23 14.57 -25.60
CA ARG A 113 14.15 15.59 -25.69
C ARG A 113 14.66 16.99 -25.35
N GLU A 114 15.41 17.13 -24.26
CA GLU A 114 15.92 18.43 -23.83
C GLU A 114 16.98 18.98 -24.80
N ALA A 115 17.84 18.10 -25.32
CA ALA A 115 18.82 18.46 -26.36
C ALA A 115 18.13 18.91 -27.66
N THR A 116 17.07 18.24 -28.09
CA THR A 116 16.29 18.61 -29.27
C THR A 116 15.67 20.01 -29.12
N ILE A 117 15.08 20.31 -27.95
CA ILE A 117 14.54 21.65 -27.67
C ILE A 117 15.63 22.72 -27.76
N THR A 118 16.80 22.44 -27.20
CA THR A 118 17.95 23.36 -27.24
C THR A 118 18.42 23.58 -28.68
N ALA A 119 18.53 22.52 -29.48
CA ALA A 119 18.91 22.61 -30.88
C ALA A 119 17.91 23.42 -31.72
N VAL A 120 16.62 23.24 -31.50
CA VAL A 120 15.57 24.04 -32.17
C VAL A 120 15.70 25.52 -31.80
N ALA A 121 15.87 25.83 -30.52
CA ALA A 121 16.07 27.21 -30.06
C ALA A 121 17.30 27.86 -30.68
N ALA A 122 18.44 27.14 -30.74
CA ALA A 122 19.67 27.60 -31.40
C ALA A 122 19.45 27.85 -32.89
N GLY A 123 18.74 26.94 -33.59
CA GLY A 123 18.39 27.09 -35.00
C GLY A 123 17.49 28.31 -35.25
N ASN A 124 16.58 28.63 -34.35
CA ASN A 124 15.75 29.82 -34.45
C ASN A 124 16.57 31.11 -34.27
N LEU A 125 17.47 31.13 -33.29
CA LEU A 125 18.41 32.25 -33.09
C LEU A 125 19.31 32.47 -34.32
N ALA A 126 19.85 31.40 -34.91
CA ALA A 126 20.66 31.47 -36.14
C ALA A 126 19.91 32.08 -37.31
N LYS A 127 18.59 31.94 -37.34
CA LYS A 127 17.70 32.57 -38.36
C LYS A 127 17.26 33.99 -37.99
N GLY A 128 17.82 34.55 -36.92
CA GLY A 128 17.49 35.91 -36.46
C GLY A 128 16.17 36.03 -35.69
N MET A 129 15.55 34.91 -35.32
CA MET A 129 14.34 34.92 -34.48
C MET A 129 14.71 35.23 -33.03
N LYS A 130 13.99 36.14 -32.39
CA LYS A 130 14.15 36.42 -30.97
C LYS A 130 13.41 35.38 -30.14
N LEU A 131 14.06 34.84 -29.11
CA LEU A 131 13.41 33.98 -28.13
C LEU A 131 12.52 34.84 -27.21
N THR A 132 11.35 34.32 -26.92
CA THR A 132 10.46 34.91 -25.94
C THR A 132 10.96 34.64 -24.51
N GLU A 133 10.44 35.39 -23.53
CA GLU A 133 10.76 35.10 -22.11
C GLU A 133 10.37 33.67 -21.68
N ILE A 134 9.29 33.16 -22.26
CA ILE A 134 8.82 31.78 -22.02
C ILE A 134 9.85 30.78 -22.57
N ASP A 135 10.38 31.04 -23.78
CA ASP A 135 11.40 30.16 -24.39
C ASP A 135 12.67 30.15 -23.57
N LEU A 136 13.11 31.31 -23.09
CA LEU A 136 14.29 31.41 -22.20
C LEU A 136 14.09 30.63 -20.90
N LYS A 137 12.95 30.79 -20.22
CA LYS A 137 12.61 30.01 -19.04
C LYS A 137 12.61 28.51 -19.32
N ARG A 138 12.09 28.11 -20.49
CA ARG A 138 12.09 26.69 -20.91
C ARG A 138 13.51 26.15 -21.14
N LEU A 139 14.41 26.94 -21.71
CA LEU A 139 15.81 26.56 -21.90
C LEU A 139 16.56 26.39 -20.57
N PHE A 140 16.31 27.24 -19.57
CA PHE A 140 16.84 27.01 -18.23
C PHE A 140 16.37 25.70 -17.62
N VAL A 141 15.12 25.31 -17.85
CA VAL A 141 14.60 23.99 -17.43
C VAL A 141 15.34 22.85 -18.16
N CYS A 142 15.68 23.01 -19.45
CA CYS A 142 16.49 22.02 -20.18
C CYS A 142 17.84 21.82 -19.52
N VAL A 143 18.56 22.89 -19.25
CA VAL A 143 19.89 22.85 -18.61
C VAL A 143 19.81 22.14 -17.25
N ASN A 144 18.89 22.57 -16.39
CA ASN A 144 18.74 21.99 -15.06
C ASN A 144 18.43 20.47 -15.10
N ARG A 145 17.60 20.02 -16.06
CA ARG A 145 17.29 18.59 -16.21
C ARG A 145 18.48 17.81 -16.72
N ILE A 146 19.21 18.33 -17.69
CA ILE A 146 20.43 17.69 -18.23
C ILE A 146 21.49 17.57 -17.12
N SER A 147 21.77 18.65 -16.38
CA SER A 147 22.74 18.65 -15.28
C SER A 147 22.36 17.63 -14.20
N ARG A 148 21.10 17.62 -13.78
CA ARG A 148 20.63 16.67 -12.76
C ARG A 148 20.79 15.23 -13.18
N ILE A 149 20.49 14.88 -14.42
CA ILE A 149 20.70 13.53 -14.93
C ILE A 149 22.19 13.21 -14.99
N SER A 150 23.03 14.16 -15.43
CA SER A 150 24.49 13.97 -15.44
C SER A 150 25.05 13.71 -14.04
N GLU A 151 24.66 14.49 -13.05
CA GLU A 151 25.09 14.29 -11.65
C GLU A 151 24.66 12.92 -11.10
N GLU A 152 23.47 12.45 -11.46
CA GLU A 152 22.95 11.17 -11.00
C GLU A 152 23.69 9.96 -11.57
N TYR A 153 24.24 10.06 -12.78
CA TYR A 153 24.88 8.93 -13.46
C TYR A 153 26.41 9.00 -13.49
N PHE A 154 27.02 10.14 -13.17
CA PHE A 154 28.48 10.32 -13.19
C PHE A 154 29.07 10.66 -11.81
N ALA A 155 28.25 10.72 -10.75
CA ALA A 155 28.70 10.81 -9.37
C ALA A 155 28.86 9.41 -8.77
#